data_5e43ba15f17670583efd35c4927aaa2f
#
_entry.id   5e43ba15f17670583efd35c4927aaa2f
#
_cell.length_a   1.000
_cell.length_b   1.000
_cell.length_c   1.000
_cell.angle_alpha   90.00
_cell.angle_beta   90.00
_cell.angle_gamma   90.00
#
_symmetry.space_group_name_H-M   'P 1'
#
loop_
_entity.id
_entity.type
_entity.pdbx_description
1 polymer ?
#
loop_
_entity_poly.entity_id
_entity_poly.type
_entity_poly.pdbx_seq_one_letter_code
_entity_poly.pdbx_strand_id
1 'polypeptide(L)'
;MLTPANVNVVASSEDTNFTTIPAFDTWKLSEDAAYLHYTPNETIGGLEFFWTPESKVPLVADMSSTILSRPIDVNKFGLIYAGAQKNIGPAGLTIVIVRKDLLGKASSITPTMMDYKTAADNDSMYNTPPTLAWYLAGLVFKWLKAQGGLEAMEVI
;
A
#
# COMPACT_ATOMS: atom_id res chain seq x y z
N MET A 1 -12.25 22.35 8.60
CA MET A 1 -11.47 21.63 9.64
C MET A 1 -11.63 20.15 9.34
N LEU A 2 -10.53 19.41 9.10
CA LEU A 2 -10.59 17.96 8.92
C LEU A 2 -11.06 17.35 10.24
N THR A 3 -12.09 16.52 10.23
CA THR A 3 -12.49 15.76 11.42
C THR A 3 -11.37 14.76 11.72
N PRO A 4 -10.79 14.76 12.93
CA PRO A 4 -9.79 13.76 13.28
C PRO A 4 -10.41 12.35 13.18
N ALA A 5 -9.70 11.42 12.58
CA ALA A 5 -10.11 10.02 12.59
C ALA A 5 -9.94 9.43 13.98
N ASN A 6 -10.87 8.58 14.41
CA ASN A 6 -10.67 7.75 15.58
C ASN A 6 -9.72 6.60 15.20
N VAL A 7 -8.57 6.54 15.84
CA VAL A 7 -7.57 5.48 15.58
C VAL A 7 -7.68 4.44 16.68
N ASN A 8 -7.90 3.18 16.29
CA ASN A 8 -7.76 2.03 17.16
C ASN A 8 -6.44 1.30 16.81
N VAL A 9 -5.51 1.24 17.75
CA VAL A 9 -4.28 0.45 17.60
C VAL A 9 -4.64 -1.00 17.90
N VAL A 10 -4.79 -1.82 16.86
CA VAL A 10 -5.28 -3.20 16.98
C VAL A 10 -4.26 -4.16 17.55
N ALA A 11 -2.98 -3.86 17.36
CA ALA A 11 -1.85 -4.62 17.90
C ALA A 11 -0.63 -3.71 18.02
N SER A 12 0.23 -4.00 18.99
CA SER A 12 1.52 -3.32 19.19
C SER A 12 2.51 -4.32 19.76
N SER A 13 3.77 -4.20 19.39
CA SER A 13 4.90 -4.93 19.98
C SER A 13 5.88 -3.99 20.69
N GLU A 14 5.37 -2.89 21.25
CA GLU A 14 6.15 -1.91 22.01
C GLU A 14 6.89 -2.54 23.19
N ASP A 15 6.29 -3.53 23.85
CA ASP A 15 6.85 -4.31 24.95
C ASP A 15 8.11 -5.10 24.55
N THR A 16 8.25 -5.41 23.26
CA THR A 16 9.45 -6.07 22.69
C THR A 16 10.29 -5.10 21.85
N ASN A 17 10.15 -3.79 22.05
CA ASN A 17 10.84 -2.77 21.26
C ASN A 17 10.63 -2.93 19.74
N PHE A 18 9.43 -3.33 19.33
CA PHE A 18 9.04 -3.51 17.92
C PHE A 18 9.89 -4.53 17.15
N THR A 19 10.39 -5.55 17.83
CA THR A 19 11.21 -6.61 17.22
C THR A 19 10.41 -7.85 16.84
N THR A 20 9.12 -7.87 17.10
CA THR A 20 8.22 -9.00 16.81
C THR A 20 6.93 -8.54 16.14
N ILE A 21 6.28 -9.43 15.42
CA ILE A 21 4.91 -9.24 14.93
C ILE A 21 3.97 -9.92 15.92
N PRO A 22 3.02 -9.18 16.54
CA PRO A 22 2.02 -9.81 17.40
C PRO A 22 1.22 -10.88 16.66
N ALA A 23 0.95 -12.00 17.31
CA ALA A 23 0.15 -13.07 16.73
C ALA A 23 -1.26 -12.55 16.36
N PHE A 24 -1.78 -12.95 15.20
CA PHE A 24 -3.03 -12.38 14.65
C PHE A 24 -4.25 -12.58 15.55
N ASP A 25 -4.32 -13.68 16.28
CA ASP A 25 -5.38 -13.99 17.23
C ASP A 25 -5.41 -13.05 18.46
N THR A 26 -4.34 -12.29 18.69
CA THR A 26 -4.26 -11.26 19.75
C THR A 26 -4.75 -9.88 19.30
N TRP A 27 -5.03 -9.70 18.00
CA TRP A 27 -5.43 -8.40 17.47
C TRP A 27 -6.85 -8.02 17.90
N LYS A 28 -7.03 -6.77 18.32
CA LYS A 28 -8.31 -6.22 18.76
C LYS A 28 -8.99 -5.45 17.62
N LEU A 29 -9.46 -6.18 16.62
CA LEU A 29 -10.13 -5.60 15.45
C LEU A 29 -11.46 -4.93 15.84
N SER A 30 -11.76 -3.77 15.21
CA SER A 30 -13.05 -3.09 15.32
C SER A 30 -13.95 -3.49 14.15
N GLU A 31 -15.16 -3.96 14.43
CA GLU A 31 -16.10 -4.39 13.40
C GLU A 31 -16.68 -3.24 12.57
N ASP A 32 -16.72 -2.04 13.16
CA ASP A 32 -17.23 -0.80 12.57
C ASP A 32 -16.14 0.11 11.98
N ALA A 33 -14.89 -0.36 11.92
CA ALA A 33 -13.81 0.42 11.33
C ALA A 33 -14.04 0.66 9.82
N ALA A 34 -13.67 1.83 9.34
CA ALA A 34 -13.72 2.14 7.91
C ALA A 34 -12.74 1.29 7.10
N TYR A 35 -11.60 0.95 7.69
CA TYR A 35 -10.57 0.07 7.11
C TYR A 35 -9.60 -0.41 8.19
N LEU A 36 -8.85 -1.47 7.90
CA LEU A 36 -7.68 -1.91 8.65
C LEU A 36 -6.42 -1.52 7.88
N HIS A 37 -5.54 -0.74 8.49
CA HIS A 37 -4.27 -0.35 7.88
C HIS A 37 -3.10 -1.10 8.52
N TYR A 38 -2.14 -1.54 7.68
CA TYR A 38 -0.86 -2.06 8.14
C TYR A 38 0.26 -1.77 7.14
N THR A 39 1.49 -1.88 7.61
CA THR A 39 2.70 -1.78 6.78
C THR A 39 3.38 -3.15 6.79
N PRO A 40 3.32 -3.92 5.68
CA PRO A 40 3.83 -5.30 5.64
C PRO A 40 5.32 -5.44 5.94
N ASN A 41 6.11 -4.40 5.71
CA ASN A 41 7.55 -4.41 6.00
C ASN A 41 7.95 -3.13 6.72
N GLU A 42 8.50 -3.28 7.94
CA GLU A 42 9.17 -2.20 8.65
C GLU A 42 10.61 -2.10 8.14
N THR A 43 10.91 -0.99 7.43
CA THR A 43 12.14 -0.83 6.63
C THR A 43 13.41 -0.78 7.47
N ILE A 44 13.36 -0.22 8.67
CA ILE A 44 14.55 0.08 9.49
C ILE A 44 14.95 -1.15 10.32
N GLY A 45 14.00 -1.73 11.02
CA GLY A 45 14.21 -2.93 11.83
C GLY A 45 14.24 -4.22 11.02
N GLY A 46 13.74 -4.19 9.78
CA GLY A 46 13.68 -5.34 8.89
C GLY A 46 12.62 -6.38 9.27
N LEU A 47 11.58 -5.94 9.99
CA LEU A 47 10.48 -6.83 10.39
C LEU A 47 9.43 -6.89 9.28
N GLU A 48 9.13 -8.09 8.78
CA GLU A 48 8.24 -8.28 7.64
C GLU A 48 7.15 -9.30 7.90
N PHE A 49 5.92 -8.96 7.43
CA PHE A 49 4.79 -9.88 7.40
C PHE A 49 4.89 -10.77 6.15
N PHE A 50 5.08 -12.07 6.33
CA PHE A 50 5.02 -13.07 5.25
C PHE A 50 3.59 -13.62 5.02
N TRP A 51 2.59 -12.96 5.59
CA TRP A 51 1.17 -13.31 5.48
C TRP A 51 0.31 -12.04 5.41
N THR A 52 -0.88 -12.16 4.83
CA THR A 52 -1.83 -11.06 4.73
C THR A 52 -2.87 -11.20 5.83
N PRO A 53 -3.09 -10.17 6.67
CA PRO A 53 -4.14 -10.19 7.69
C PRO A 53 -5.53 -10.40 7.07
N GLU A 54 -6.35 -11.20 7.71
CA GLU A 54 -7.77 -11.31 7.35
C GLU A 54 -8.55 -10.16 7.98
N SER A 55 -9.48 -9.58 7.21
CA SER A 55 -10.27 -8.45 7.68
C SER A 55 -11.67 -8.48 7.08
N LYS A 56 -12.69 -8.16 7.90
CA LYS A 56 -14.07 -7.94 7.44
C LYS A 56 -14.25 -6.56 6.81
N VAL A 57 -13.33 -5.63 7.08
CA VAL A 57 -13.32 -4.28 6.51
C VAL A 57 -12.22 -4.16 5.46
N PRO A 58 -12.24 -3.14 4.56
CA PRO A 58 -11.19 -2.97 3.56
C PRO A 58 -9.78 -2.98 4.17
N LEU A 59 -8.91 -3.84 3.69
CA LEU A 59 -7.51 -3.87 4.09
C LEU A 59 -6.74 -2.84 3.28
N VAL A 60 -6.00 -1.96 3.96
CA VAL A 60 -5.14 -0.92 3.37
C VAL A 60 -3.70 -1.21 3.72
N ALA A 61 -2.81 -1.24 2.74
CA ALA A 61 -1.41 -1.56 2.96
C ALA A 61 -0.46 -0.51 2.38
N ASP A 62 0.51 -0.08 3.20
CA ASP A 62 1.70 0.60 2.72
C ASP A 62 2.75 -0.45 2.32
N MET A 63 2.92 -0.65 1.03
CA MET A 63 3.89 -1.60 0.49
C MET A 63 5.15 -0.93 -0.07
N SER A 64 5.46 0.30 0.34
CA SER A 64 6.61 1.04 -0.20
C SER A 64 7.94 0.30 -0.11
N SER A 65 8.13 -0.57 0.88
CA SER A 65 9.37 -1.33 1.07
C SER A 65 9.29 -2.80 0.68
N THR A 66 8.12 -3.29 0.25
CA THR A 66 7.94 -4.72 -0.06
C THR A 66 7.25 -4.98 -1.41
N ILE A 67 6.67 -3.94 -2.05
CA ILE A 67 6.01 -4.12 -3.36
C ILE A 67 6.99 -4.69 -4.39
N LEU A 68 6.51 -5.60 -5.24
CA LEU A 68 7.28 -6.26 -6.29
C LEU A 68 8.41 -7.19 -5.81
N SER A 69 8.49 -7.49 -4.52
CA SER A 69 9.46 -8.46 -3.99
C SER A 69 9.00 -9.91 -4.11
N ARG A 70 7.70 -10.15 -4.16
CA ARG A 70 7.08 -11.47 -4.30
C ARG A 70 5.65 -11.38 -4.81
N PRO A 71 5.04 -12.50 -5.27
CA PRO A 71 3.62 -12.57 -5.58
C PRO A 71 2.75 -12.24 -4.36
N ILE A 72 1.66 -11.50 -4.60
CA ILE A 72 0.62 -11.22 -3.63
C ILE A 72 -0.76 -11.38 -4.27
N ASP A 73 -1.76 -11.78 -3.49
CA ASP A 73 -3.15 -11.76 -3.93
C ASP A 73 -3.75 -10.37 -3.71
N VAL A 74 -3.74 -9.55 -4.76
CA VAL A 74 -4.27 -8.17 -4.70
C VAL A 74 -5.77 -8.12 -4.36
N ASN A 75 -6.53 -9.21 -4.55
CA ASN A 75 -7.96 -9.24 -4.24
C ASN A 75 -8.24 -9.18 -2.73
N LYS A 76 -7.27 -9.51 -1.89
CA LYS A 76 -7.38 -9.39 -0.43
C LYS A 76 -7.38 -7.93 0.06
N PHE A 77 -7.01 -6.97 -0.79
CA PHE A 77 -6.85 -5.58 -0.39
C PHE A 77 -7.96 -4.70 -0.92
N GLY A 78 -8.37 -3.73 -0.11
CA GLY A 78 -9.17 -2.60 -0.56
C GLY A 78 -8.30 -1.54 -1.24
N LEU A 79 -7.08 -1.34 -0.70
CA LEU A 79 -6.12 -0.39 -1.24
C LEU A 79 -4.69 -0.82 -0.89
N ILE A 80 -3.81 -0.73 -1.87
CA ILE A 80 -2.36 -0.81 -1.70
C ILE A 80 -1.77 0.50 -2.20
N TYR A 81 -0.83 1.08 -1.47
CA TYR A 81 -0.02 2.18 -1.96
C TYR A 81 1.46 1.92 -1.73
N ALA A 82 2.29 2.49 -2.59
CA ALA A 82 3.74 2.32 -2.52
C ALA A 82 4.47 3.50 -3.17
N GLY A 83 5.31 4.17 -2.40
CA GLY A 83 6.27 5.12 -2.93
C GLY A 83 7.31 4.40 -3.78
N ALA A 84 7.65 4.98 -4.95
CA ALA A 84 8.51 4.31 -5.93
C ALA A 84 9.99 4.25 -5.52
N GLN A 85 10.43 5.07 -4.58
CA GLN A 85 11.85 5.34 -4.26
C GLN A 85 12.66 4.14 -3.74
N LYS A 86 12.04 2.98 -3.60
CA LYS A 86 12.72 1.74 -3.20
C LYS A 86 12.77 0.76 -4.37
N ASN A 87 11.80 -0.13 -4.48
CA ASN A 87 11.86 -1.24 -5.45
C ASN A 87 11.29 -0.90 -6.84
N ILE A 88 10.53 0.19 -6.98
CA ILE A 88 9.91 0.58 -8.26
C ILE A 88 10.87 1.43 -9.10
N GLY A 89 11.60 2.38 -8.47
CA GLY A 89 12.47 3.28 -9.22
C GLY A 89 12.79 4.58 -8.46
N PRO A 90 12.86 5.73 -9.13
CA PRO A 90 13.19 7.00 -8.49
C PRO A 90 12.03 7.54 -7.65
N ALA A 91 12.36 8.39 -6.69
CA ALA A 91 11.39 9.16 -5.91
C ALA A 91 10.51 10.07 -6.79
N GLY A 92 9.39 10.53 -6.26
CA GLY A 92 8.46 11.45 -6.91
C GLY A 92 7.27 10.77 -7.59
N LEU A 93 7.17 9.45 -7.51
CA LEU A 93 6.05 8.64 -8.00
C LEU A 93 5.50 7.79 -6.86
N THR A 94 4.19 7.61 -6.83
CA THR A 94 3.49 6.67 -5.95
C THR A 94 2.55 5.82 -6.77
N ILE A 95 2.61 4.51 -6.60
CA ILE A 95 1.65 3.57 -7.17
C ILE A 95 0.51 3.39 -6.17
N VAL A 96 -0.72 3.44 -6.67
CA VAL A 96 -1.93 3.12 -5.90
C VAL A 96 -2.72 2.06 -6.65
N ILE A 97 -3.02 0.96 -5.98
CA ILE A 97 -3.93 -0.09 -6.44
C ILE A 97 -5.15 -0.02 -5.53
N VAL A 98 -6.28 0.38 -6.09
CA VAL A 98 -7.52 0.59 -5.32
C VAL A 98 -8.66 -0.21 -5.91
N ARG A 99 -9.45 -0.83 -5.05
CA ARG A 99 -10.67 -1.55 -5.42
C ARG A 99 -11.73 -0.57 -5.94
N LYS A 100 -12.35 -0.87 -7.07
CA LYS A 100 -13.24 0.07 -7.79
C LYS A 100 -14.41 0.57 -6.95
N ASP A 101 -14.96 -0.26 -6.08
CA ASP A 101 -16.09 0.09 -5.21
C ASP A 101 -15.74 1.10 -4.11
N LEU A 102 -14.45 1.37 -3.89
CA LEU A 102 -13.96 2.38 -2.95
C LEU A 102 -13.76 3.76 -3.60
N LEU A 103 -13.79 3.86 -4.93
CA LEU A 103 -13.69 5.14 -5.62
C LEU A 103 -14.95 5.98 -5.42
N GLY A 104 -14.79 7.32 -5.43
CA GLY A 104 -15.89 8.27 -5.32
C GLY A 104 -16.50 8.38 -3.92
N LYS A 105 -15.82 7.92 -2.89
CA LYS A 105 -16.23 8.02 -1.49
C LYS A 105 -15.44 9.08 -0.70
N ALA A 106 -14.70 9.94 -1.40
CA ALA A 106 -13.96 11.02 -0.78
C ALA A 106 -14.90 12.01 -0.10
N SER A 107 -14.47 12.57 1.04
CA SER A 107 -15.20 13.63 1.72
C SER A 107 -15.32 14.87 0.82
N SER A 108 -16.38 15.66 0.97
CA SER A 108 -16.59 16.91 0.21
C SER A 108 -15.49 17.96 0.44
N ILE A 109 -14.71 17.82 1.49
CA ILE A 109 -13.56 18.71 1.79
C ILE A 109 -12.23 18.15 1.26
N THR A 110 -12.23 16.96 0.64
CA THR A 110 -11.01 16.34 0.10
C THR A 110 -10.51 17.16 -1.10
N PRO A 111 -9.25 17.61 -1.09
CA PRO A 111 -8.67 18.28 -2.26
C PRO A 111 -8.71 17.37 -3.49
N THR A 112 -8.95 17.96 -4.67
CA THR A 112 -9.09 17.22 -5.93
C THR A 112 -7.96 16.20 -6.18
N MET A 113 -6.72 16.57 -5.91
CA MET A 113 -5.56 15.69 -6.12
C MET A 113 -5.42 14.57 -5.08
N MET A 114 -6.19 14.61 -3.99
CA MET A 114 -6.24 13.57 -2.97
C MET A 114 -7.44 12.63 -3.15
N ASP A 115 -8.30 12.87 -4.14
CA ASP A 115 -9.39 11.97 -4.49
C ASP A 115 -8.90 10.97 -5.56
N TYR A 116 -8.85 9.70 -5.22
CA TYR A 116 -8.45 8.63 -6.14
C TYR A 116 -9.36 8.53 -7.37
N LYS A 117 -10.63 8.97 -7.28
CA LYS A 117 -11.51 9.04 -8.43
C LYS A 117 -11.00 10.01 -9.49
N THR A 118 -10.45 11.16 -9.09
CA THR A 118 -9.81 12.11 -10.01
C THR A 118 -8.70 11.45 -10.82
N ALA A 119 -7.82 10.69 -10.16
CA ALA A 119 -6.75 9.97 -10.86
C ALA A 119 -7.32 8.87 -11.77
N ALA A 120 -8.30 8.10 -11.28
CA ALA A 120 -8.90 7.00 -12.05
C ALA A 120 -9.63 7.47 -13.31
N ASP A 121 -10.34 8.58 -13.25
CA ASP A 121 -11.11 9.13 -14.37
C ASP A 121 -10.22 9.84 -15.43
N ASN A 122 -8.95 10.07 -15.13
CA ASN A 122 -8.00 10.81 -15.97
C ASN A 122 -6.72 10.01 -16.29
N ASP A 123 -6.76 8.68 -16.23
CA ASP A 123 -5.61 7.81 -16.52
C ASP A 123 -4.35 8.22 -15.74
N SER A 124 -4.53 8.66 -14.50
CA SER A 124 -3.48 9.22 -13.61
C SER A 124 -2.79 10.48 -14.15
N MET A 125 -3.34 11.14 -15.16
CA MET A 125 -2.78 12.32 -15.82
C MET A 125 -3.68 13.55 -15.71
N TYR A 126 -4.37 13.73 -14.60
CA TYR A 126 -5.15 14.95 -14.33
C TYR A 126 -4.27 16.22 -14.40
N ASN A 127 -3.03 16.11 -14.01
CA ASN A 127 -1.97 17.10 -14.23
C ASN A 127 -0.74 16.42 -14.87
N THR A 128 0.23 17.21 -15.31
CA THR A 128 1.49 16.68 -15.85
C THR A 128 2.18 15.78 -14.80
N PRO A 129 2.45 14.50 -15.12
CA PRO A 129 3.10 13.59 -14.19
C PRO A 129 4.61 13.86 -14.11
N PRO A 130 5.31 13.29 -13.11
CA PRO A 130 6.77 13.29 -13.05
C PRO A 130 7.33 12.37 -14.14
N THR A 131 7.39 12.87 -15.38
CA THR A 131 7.57 12.08 -16.61
C THR A 131 8.82 11.20 -16.59
N LEU A 132 9.97 11.72 -16.08
CA LEU A 132 11.19 10.93 -15.98
C LEU A 132 11.03 9.76 -15.01
N ALA A 133 10.41 9.98 -13.83
CA ALA A 133 10.16 8.92 -12.86
C ALA A 133 9.22 7.85 -13.43
N TRP A 134 8.20 8.25 -14.16
CA TRP A 134 7.29 7.32 -14.87
C TRP A 134 8.03 6.47 -15.90
N TYR A 135 8.85 7.12 -16.73
CA TYR A 135 9.64 6.43 -17.75
C TYR A 135 10.56 5.37 -17.13
N LEU A 136 11.30 5.74 -16.10
CA LEU A 136 12.22 4.85 -15.41
C LEU A 136 11.48 3.70 -14.70
N ALA A 137 10.37 3.98 -14.01
CA ALA A 137 9.54 2.93 -13.42
C ALA A 137 9.02 1.96 -14.49
N GLY A 138 8.61 2.46 -15.65
CA GLY A 138 8.21 1.65 -16.78
C GLY A 138 9.32 0.72 -17.29
N LEU A 139 10.58 1.18 -17.28
CA LEU A 139 11.74 0.34 -17.62
C LEU A 139 11.98 -0.75 -16.56
N VAL A 140 11.85 -0.41 -15.28
CA VAL A 140 11.97 -1.39 -14.18
C VAL A 140 10.89 -2.47 -14.30
N PHE A 141 9.63 -2.12 -14.57
CA PHE A 141 8.57 -3.10 -14.77
C PHE A 141 8.85 -4.03 -15.97
N LYS A 142 9.38 -3.50 -17.07
CA LYS A 142 9.79 -4.32 -18.22
C LYS A 142 10.93 -5.25 -17.85
N TRP A 143 11.91 -4.78 -17.11
CA TRP A 143 13.04 -5.58 -16.65
C TRP A 143 12.56 -6.70 -15.72
N LEU A 144 11.73 -6.40 -14.71
CA LEU A 144 11.12 -7.40 -13.80
C LEU A 144 10.42 -8.51 -14.58
N LYS A 145 9.60 -8.16 -15.57
CA LYS A 145 8.91 -9.14 -16.42
C LYS A 145 9.90 -10.01 -17.20
N ALA A 146 11.00 -9.43 -17.70
CA ALA A 146 12.02 -10.15 -18.42
C ALA A 146 12.84 -11.11 -17.53
N GLN A 147 12.93 -10.83 -16.22
CA GLN A 147 13.59 -11.71 -15.25
C GLN A 147 12.73 -12.92 -14.81
N GLY A 148 11.48 -13.01 -15.26
CA GLY A 148 10.56 -14.08 -14.87
C GLY A 148 9.45 -13.65 -13.91
N GLY A 149 9.31 -12.34 -13.68
CA GLY A 149 8.23 -11.78 -12.85
C GLY A 149 8.47 -11.89 -11.36
N LEU A 150 7.39 -11.85 -10.59
CA LEU A 150 7.46 -11.79 -9.13
C LEU A 150 7.93 -13.10 -8.50
N GLU A 151 7.66 -14.23 -9.14
CA GLU A 151 8.13 -15.56 -8.71
C GLU A 151 9.66 -15.63 -8.75
N ALA A 152 10.29 -15.03 -9.76
CA ALA A 152 11.75 -14.96 -9.84
C ALA A 152 12.32 -13.98 -8.81
N MET A 153 11.63 -12.86 -8.54
CA MET A 153 12.06 -11.88 -7.53
C MET A 153 12.02 -12.44 -6.10
N GLU A 154 11.07 -13.32 -5.80
CA GLU A 154 10.96 -13.96 -4.49
C GLU A 154 12.15 -14.88 -4.15
N VAL A 155 12.84 -15.37 -5.16
CA VAL A 155 13.98 -16.30 -5.02
C VAL A 155 15.32 -15.56 -4.89
N ILE A 156 15.38 -14.29 -5.32
CA ILE A 156 16.58 -13.45 -5.25
C ILE A 156 16.73 -12.81 -3.87
#